data_2b19f44f0c3df51b58b0012dcfc9a51e
#
_entry.id   2b19f44f0c3df51b58b0012dcfc9a51e
#
_cell.length_a   1.000
_cell.length_b   1.000
_cell.length_c   1.000
_cell.angle_alpha   90.00
_cell.angle_beta   90.00
_cell.angle_gamma   90.00
#
_symmetry.space_group_name_H-M   'P 1'
#
loop_
_entity.id
_entity.type
_entity.pdbx_description
1 polymer ?
#
loop_
_entity_poly.entity_id
_entity_poly.type
_entity_poly.pdbx_seq_one_letter_code
_entity_poly.pdbx_strand_id
1 'polypeptide(L)'
;MHLARSAGVFLHPTSLPNGRIDDEAYRFVDWLEAAGMSWWQVLPLGPPDEFGSPYRAASAFAGSPLLLAAPEAPVSAEELERFVAEHPYWTGDWARFAGPGAIADQVRFEREWTALRAYARERGVRLIGDVPIYVSDDGADVEAWPELFAHGEVAGAPPDRLSGFGQLWGNPLYDWTAHRATGYRWWIERFRRAQELVDLSRIDHFRGFVSYWAVPEQNKTARLGQWRRGPGADIFRAVERALGELPVIAEDLGVITPAVTRLRDELGLPGMAVLHWATGRALENPHAPRNHRENQVVYTSTHDTDTTVGWFAGLTKRQRDATGIDAREPHWGLIELAFSSRAALAVVPAQDVLGLGSEARMNRPGEIGGNWSWRLERGALTEALAARLRAAAIRGARAGARADR
;
A
#
# COMPACT_ATOMS: atom_id res chain seq x y z
N MET A 1 -8.96 16.43 1.47
CA MET A 1 -7.78 16.34 2.40
C MET A 1 -6.61 17.12 1.81
N HIS A 2 -5.83 17.86 2.60
CA HIS A 2 -4.60 18.54 2.14
C HIS A 2 -3.40 17.91 2.84
N LEU A 3 -2.51 17.25 2.08
CA LEU A 3 -1.26 16.69 2.62
C LEU A 3 -0.26 17.84 2.83
N ALA A 4 0.26 17.94 4.04
CA ALA A 4 1.39 18.82 4.33
C ALA A 4 2.66 18.30 3.65
N ARG A 5 3.58 19.20 3.30
CA ARG A 5 4.88 18.82 2.74
C ARG A 5 5.67 17.99 3.75
N SER A 6 5.96 16.75 3.40
CA SER A 6 6.53 15.75 4.32
C SER A 6 7.21 14.61 3.57
N ALA A 7 7.90 13.74 4.32
CA ALA A 7 8.51 12.54 3.78
C ALA A 7 8.24 11.32 4.67
N GLY A 8 8.37 10.14 4.10
CA GLY A 8 8.21 8.88 4.78
C GLY A 8 9.06 7.77 4.19
N VAL A 9 9.09 6.65 4.90
CA VAL A 9 9.74 5.41 4.45
C VAL A 9 8.70 4.30 4.33
N PHE A 10 8.82 3.54 3.24
CA PHE A 10 8.06 2.32 3.03
C PHE A 10 8.84 1.11 3.55
N LEU A 11 8.25 0.37 4.48
CA LEU A 11 8.73 -0.91 4.98
C LEU A 11 7.54 -1.70 5.54
N HIS A 12 7.23 -2.86 4.95
CA HIS A 12 6.15 -3.69 5.49
C HIS A 12 6.59 -4.40 6.78
N PRO A 13 5.72 -4.58 7.79
CA PRO A 13 6.12 -5.26 9.05
C PRO A 13 6.70 -6.65 8.85
N THR A 14 6.26 -7.41 7.84
CA THR A 14 6.88 -8.69 7.49
C THR A 14 8.34 -8.57 7.06
N SER A 15 8.78 -7.40 6.63
CA SER A 15 10.18 -7.11 6.26
C SER A 15 11.03 -6.62 7.42
N LEU A 16 10.49 -6.45 8.61
CA LEU A 16 11.28 -6.26 9.82
C LEU A 16 12.13 -7.51 10.12
N PRO A 17 13.20 -7.42 10.91
CA PRO A 17 14.11 -8.55 11.16
C PRO A 17 13.42 -9.86 11.59
N ASN A 18 12.40 -9.76 12.45
CA ASN A 18 11.62 -10.92 12.90
C ASN A 18 10.27 -11.06 12.13
N GLY A 19 9.91 -10.11 11.27
CA GLY A 19 8.67 -10.08 10.51
C GLY A 19 7.41 -9.87 11.35
N ARG A 20 7.54 -9.24 12.51
CA ARG A 20 6.48 -9.08 13.52
C ARG A 20 6.45 -7.66 14.07
N ILE A 21 5.35 -7.33 14.79
CA ILE A 21 5.16 -6.05 15.50
C ILE A 21 5.85 -6.12 16.87
N ASP A 22 7.13 -6.46 16.87
CA ASP A 22 7.95 -6.59 18.09
C ASP A 22 8.86 -5.36 18.30
N ASP A 23 9.84 -5.48 19.19
CA ASP A 23 10.81 -4.42 19.50
C ASP A 23 11.47 -3.80 18.25
N GLU A 24 11.63 -4.57 17.17
CA GLU A 24 12.21 -4.05 15.94
C GLU A 24 11.27 -3.06 15.22
N ALA A 25 9.95 -3.21 15.37
CA ALA A 25 9.00 -2.23 14.88
C ALA A 25 9.12 -0.90 15.63
N TYR A 26 9.29 -0.95 16.95
CA TYR A 26 9.50 0.26 17.77
C TYR A 26 10.83 0.93 17.48
N ARG A 27 11.92 0.15 17.31
CA ARG A 27 13.23 0.69 16.87
C ARG A 27 13.16 1.34 15.49
N PHE A 28 12.36 0.79 14.60
CA PHE A 28 12.15 1.41 13.28
C PHE A 28 11.44 2.76 13.40
N VAL A 29 10.45 2.89 14.28
CA VAL A 29 9.80 4.18 14.58
C VAL A 29 10.81 5.19 15.14
N ASP A 30 11.66 4.78 16.10
CA ASP A 30 12.71 5.65 16.65
C ASP A 30 13.69 6.11 15.57
N TRP A 31 14.04 5.20 14.66
CA TRP A 31 14.89 5.52 13.51
C TRP A 31 14.24 6.51 12.55
N LEU A 32 12.90 6.37 12.29
CA LEU A 32 12.14 7.32 11.47
C LEU A 32 12.12 8.72 12.09
N GLU A 33 11.91 8.82 13.40
CA GLU A 33 11.97 10.09 14.14
C GLU A 33 13.36 10.72 13.97
N ALA A 34 14.44 9.96 14.20
CA ALA A 34 15.82 10.41 14.03
C ALA A 34 16.10 10.86 12.59
N ALA A 35 15.55 10.16 11.60
CA ALA A 35 15.64 10.49 10.18
C ALA A 35 14.77 11.69 9.76
N GLY A 36 13.94 12.23 10.64
CA GLY A 36 13.01 13.32 10.34
C GLY A 36 11.86 12.94 9.41
N MET A 37 11.50 11.66 9.39
CA MET A 37 10.37 11.15 8.61
C MET A 37 9.07 11.28 9.40
N SER A 38 8.01 11.70 8.74
CA SER A 38 6.68 11.88 9.34
C SER A 38 5.72 10.75 8.99
N TRP A 39 6.15 9.80 8.13
CA TRP A 39 5.31 8.73 7.65
C TRP A 39 6.05 7.40 7.58
N TRP A 40 5.35 6.35 8.02
CA TRP A 40 5.69 4.96 7.78
C TRP A 40 4.62 4.34 6.87
N GLN A 41 4.99 3.94 5.67
CA GLN A 41 4.07 3.22 4.77
C GLN A 41 4.24 1.71 4.92
N VAL A 42 3.11 1.02 5.01
CA VAL A 42 3.00 -0.45 5.06
C VAL A 42 2.14 -0.96 3.91
N LEU A 43 2.22 -2.25 3.60
CA LEU A 43 1.31 -2.96 2.71
C LEU A 43 0.07 -3.43 3.47
N PRO A 44 -0.91 -4.11 2.81
CA PRO A 44 -2.07 -4.63 3.49
C PRO A 44 -1.70 -5.51 4.69
N LEU A 45 -2.36 -5.29 5.83
CA LEU A 45 -2.04 -5.96 7.09
C LEU A 45 -2.84 -7.25 7.31
N GLY A 46 -3.66 -7.66 6.35
CA GLY A 46 -4.48 -8.86 6.42
C GLY A 46 -3.67 -10.15 6.34
N PRO A 47 -4.28 -11.30 6.70
CA PRO A 47 -3.67 -12.60 6.58
C PRO A 47 -3.34 -12.92 5.10
N PRO A 48 -2.05 -13.05 4.71
CA PRO A 48 -1.65 -13.25 3.33
C PRO A 48 -2.06 -14.64 2.81
N ASP A 49 -1.96 -14.84 1.48
CA ASP A 49 -2.12 -16.14 0.85
C ASP A 49 -0.93 -17.07 1.17
N GLU A 50 -0.99 -18.29 0.63
CA GLU A 50 0.06 -19.33 0.80
C GLU A 50 1.44 -18.92 0.24
N PHE A 51 1.48 -17.94 -0.67
CA PHE A 51 2.72 -17.38 -1.24
C PHE A 51 3.22 -16.14 -0.49
N GLY A 52 2.53 -15.73 0.57
CA GLY A 52 2.85 -14.57 1.39
C GLY A 52 2.38 -13.24 0.80
N SER A 53 1.54 -13.25 -0.24
CA SER A 53 1.01 -12.03 -0.87
C SER A 53 -0.02 -11.34 0.04
N PRO A 54 0.23 -10.09 0.47
CA PRO A 54 -0.75 -9.35 1.25
C PRO A 54 -1.92 -8.84 0.41
N TYR A 55 -1.82 -8.88 -0.94
CA TYR A 55 -2.88 -8.46 -1.87
C TYR A 55 -3.94 -9.54 -2.13
N ARG A 56 -3.68 -10.76 -1.69
CA ARG A 56 -4.64 -11.87 -1.66
C ARG A 56 -4.97 -12.25 -0.22
N ALA A 57 -5.22 -11.26 0.62
CA ALA A 57 -5.55 -11.48 2.01
C ALA A 57 -6.86 -12.27 2.16
N ALA A 58 -6.87 -13.20 3.10
CA ALA A 58 -8.03 -14.03 3.42
C ALA A 58 -9.22 -13.22 4.00
N SER A 59 -8.99 -11.96 4.40
CA SER A 59 -10.04 -11.03 4.84
C SER A 59 -9.65 -9.59 4.55
N ALA A 60 -10.64 -8.79 4.15
CA ALA A 60 -10.50 -7.34 3.99
C ALA A 60 -10.49 -6.57 5.34
N PHE A 61 -10.76 -7.26 6.46
CA PHE A 61 -10.97 -6.66 7.78
C PHE A 61 -9.97 -7.17 8.83
N ALA A 62 -9.69 -8.47 8.83
CA ALA A 62 -8.85 -9.10 9.84
C ALA A 62 -7.37 -8.72 9.69
N GLY A 63 -6.69 -8.49 10.81
CA GLY A 63 -5.25 -8.39 10.86
C GLY A 63 -4.57 -9.76 10.80
N SER A 64 -3.37 -9.83 10.24
CA SER A 64 -2.61 -11.07 10.12
C SER A 64 -2.05 -11.53 11.46
N PRO A 65 -2.37 -12.75 11.92
CA PRO A 65 -1.77 -13.33 13.13
C PRO A 65 -0.26 -13.57 12.99
N LEU A 66 0.27 -13.63 11.75
CA LEU A 66 1.71 -13.75 11.50
C LEU A 66 2.50 -12.53 11.96
N LEU A 67 1.85 -11.39 12.12
CA LEU A 67 2.47 -10.14 12.58
C LEU A 67 2.58 -10.04 14.11
N LEU A 68 1.93 -10.94 14.86
CA LEU A 68 1.90 -10.88 16.33
C LEU A 68 3.29 -11.11 16.93
N ALA A 69 3.70 -10.21 17.83
CA ALA A 69 4.89 -10.39 18.66
C ALA A 69 4.65 -11.47 19.72
N ALA A 70 3.46 -11.48 20.31
CA ALA A 70 3.06 -12.40 21.38
C ALA A 70 1.78 -13.19 21.03
N PRO A 71 1.84 -14.16 20.09
CA PRO A 71 0.66 -14.91 19.64
C PRO A 71 -0.01 -15.73 20.74
N GLU A 72 0.73 -16.07 21.82
CA GLU A 72 0.22 -16.83 22.97
C GLU A 72 -0.22 -15.93 24.14
N ALA A 73 -0.20 -14.60 23.99
CA ALA A 73 -0.64 -13.69 25.06
C ALA A 73 -2.09 -14.00 25.45
N PRO A 74 -2.40 -14.06 26.76
CA PRO A 74 -3.76 -14.36 27.21
C PRO A 74 -4.76 -13.28 26.76
N VAL A 75 -5.97 -13.73 26.43
CA VAL A 75 -7.11 -12.86 26.09
C VAL A 75 -8.27 -13.28 26.98
N SER A 76 -8.84 -12.33 27.72
CA SER A 76 -9.98 -12.61 28.61
C SER A 76 -11.30 -12.70 27.82
N ALA A 77 -12.31 -13.32 28.42
CA ALA A 77 -13.65 -13.36 27.86
C ALA A 77 -14.25 -11.96 27.64
N GLU A 78 -13.99 -11.06 28.59
CA GLU A 78 -14.45 -9.66 28.51
C GLU A 78 -13.81 -8.91 27.33
N GLU A 79 -12.53 -9.13 27.04
CA GLU A 79 -11.86 -8.54 25.87
C GLU A 79 -12.42 -9.08 24.54
N LEU A 80 -12.73 -10.40 24.50
CA LEU A 80 -13.38 -11.00 23.34
C LEU A 80 -14.76 -10.40 23.08
N GLU A 81 -15.59 -10.33 24.13
CA GLU A 81 -16.94 -9.78 24.03
C GLU A 81 -16.92 -8.31 23.59
N ARG A 82 -16.04 -7.51 24.20
CA ARG A 82 -15.86 -6.10 23.83
C ARG A 82 -15.44 -5.96 22.36
N PHE A 83 -14.44 -6.71 21.92
CA PHE A 83 -13.95 -6.65 20.54
C PHE A 83 -15.04 -7.01 19.52
N VAL A 84 -15.82 -8.06 19.80
CA VAL A 84 -16.95 -8.45 18.94
C VAL A 84 -18.03 -7.37 18.92
N ALA A 85 -18.31 -6.74 20.06
CA ALA A 85 -19.29 -5.66 20.16
C ALA A 85 -18.84 -4.37 19.43
N GLU A 86 -17.54 -4.08 19.40
CA GLU A 86 -16.95 -2.96 18.66
C GLU A 86 -16.88 -3.21 17.15
N HIS A 87 -16.73 -4.47 16.72
CA HIS A 87 -16.57 -4.88 15.32
C HIS A 87 -17.64 -5.89 14.84
N PRO A 88 -18.94 -5.61 15.04
CA PRO A 88 -20.01 -6.61 14.81
C PRO A 88 -20.20 -6.97 13.32
N TYR A 89 -19.66 -6.15 12.39
CA TYR A 89 -19.92 -6.32 10.98
C TYR A 89 -19.22 -7.55 10.38
N TRP A 90 -18.01 -7.87 10.83
CA TRP A 90 -17.15 -8.86 10.19
C TRP A 90 -16.65 -9.97 11.14
N THR A 91 -16.66 -9.75 12.46
CA THR A 91 -16.05 -10.68 13.42
C THR A 91 -16.70 -12.05 13.45
N GLY A 92 -18.04 -12.11 13.29
CA GLY A 92 -18.79 -13.37 13.24
C GLY A 92 -18.43 -14.21 12.01
N ASP A 93 -18.28 -13.56 10.86
CA ASP A 93 -17.92 -14.22 9.60
C ASP A 93 -16.47 -14.68 9.63
N TRP A 94 -15.56 -13.84 10.14
CA TRP A 94 -14.17 -14.22 10.34
C TRP A 94 -14.00 -15.39 11.32
N ALA A 95 -14.73 -15.41 12.43
CA ALA A 95 -14.69 -16.54 13.38
C ALA A 95 -15.14 -17.84 12.75
N ARG A 96 -16.14 -17.80 11.87
CA ARG A 96 -16.65 -18.97 11.13
C ARG A 96 -15.62 -19.46 10.13
N PHE A 97 -15.02 -18.55 9.37
CA PHE A 97 -14.02 -18.85 8.34
C PHE A 97 -12.70 -19.35 8.92
N ALA A 98 -12.10 -18.62 9.86
CA ALA A 98 -10.77 -18.89 10.39
C ALA A 98 -10.76 -19.85 11.58
N GLY A 99 -11.92 -20.17 12.16
CA GLY A 99 -12.09 -21.18 13.18
C GLY A 99 -11.72 -20.74 14.61
N PRO A 100 -11.55 -21.73 15.51
CA PRO A 100 -11.29 -21.46 16.93
C PRO A 100 -10.04 -20.62 17.15
N GLY A 101 -10.14 -19.62 18.04
CA GLY A 101 -9.02 -18.72 18.39
C GLY A 101 -8.90 -17.49 17.47
N ALA A 102 -9.56 -17.47 16.32
CA ALA A 102 -9.43 -16.39 15.35
C ALA A 102 -9.75 -15.00 15.94
N ILE A 103 -10.75 -14.88 16.81
CA ILE A 103 -11.08 -13.61 17.45
C ILE A 103 -10.04 -13.22 18.51
N ALA A 104 -9.49 -14.20 19.25
CA ALA A 104 -8.41 -13.92 20.21
C ALA A 104 -7.16 -13.36 19.50
N ASP A 105 -6.84 -13.87 18.31
CA ASP A 105 -5.75 -13.33 17.49
C ASP A 105 -6.04 -11.90 17.03
N GLN A 106 -7.29 -11.57 16.71
CA GLN A 106 -7.67 -10.20 16.37
C GLN A 106 -7.57 -9.25 17.57
N VAL A 107 -7.94 -9.70 18.77
CA VAL A 107 -7.76 -8.91 20.00
C VAL A 107 -6.27 -8.64 20.26
N ARG A 108 -5.41 -9.66 20.10
CA ARG A 108 -3.94 -9.50 20.21
C ARG A 108 -3.40 -8.51 19.18
N PHE A 109 -3.81 -8.69 17.91
CA PHE A 109 -3.41 -7.80 16.81
C PHE A 109 -3.82 -6.34 17.09
N GLU A 110 -5.06 -6.10 17.49
CA GLU A 110 -5.55 -4.77 17.81
C GLU A 110 -4.72 -4.14 18.93
N ARG A 111 -4.43 -4.90 19.99
CA ARG A 111 -3.65 -4.47 21.15
C ARG A 111 -2.22 -4.06 20.72
N GLU A 112 -1.53 -4.92 19.98
CA GLU A 112 -0.14 -4.67 19.55
C GLU A 112 -0.07 -3.55 18.52
N TRP A 113 -0.95 -3.54 17.54
CA TRP A 113 -0.97 -2.52 16.48
C TRP A 113 -1.33 -1.14 17.01
N THR A 114 -2.33 -1.06 17.88
CA THR A 114 -2.74 0.21 18.50
C THR A 114 -1.63 0.78 19.39
N ALA A 115 -0.93 -0.07 20.15
CA ALA A 115 0.21 0.35 20.95
C ALA A 115 1.35 0.90 20.08
N LEU A 116 1.71 0.20 18.99
CA LEU A 116 2.71 0.66 18.05
C LEU A 116 2.30 1.98 17.37
N ARG A 117 1.04 2.10 16.95
CA ARG A 117 0.51 3.32 16.33
C ARG A 117 0.53 4.51 17.30
N ALA A 118 0.18 4.30 18.57
CA ALA A 118 0.27 5.33 19.59
C ALA A 118 1.73 5.78 19.78
N TYR A 119 2.66 4.83 19.91
CA TYR A 119 4.09 5.08 20.02
C TYR A 119 4.66 5.89 18.84
N ALA A 120 4.23 5.54 17.62
CA ALA A 120 4.62 6.26 16.40
C ALA A 120 4.11 7.71 16.41
N ARG A 121 2.84 7.90 16.81
CA ARG A 121 2.22 9.25 16.89
C ARG A 121 2.92 10.16 17.90
N GLU A 122 3.33 9.64 19.06
CA GLU A 122 4.10 10.38 20.06
C GLU A 122 5.44 10.89 19.50
N ARG A 123 5.97 10.22 18.46
CA ARG A 123 7.21 10.60 17.75
C ARG A 123 6.97 11.37 16.45
N GLY A 124 5.75 11.83 16.24
CA GLY A 124 5.38 12.57 15.02
C GLY A 124 5.33 11.71 13.76
N VAL A 125 5.33 10.38 13.88
CA VAL A 125 5.23 9.44 12.77
C VAL A 125 3.79 8.94 12.65
N ARG A 126 3.22 9.05 11.45
CA ARG A 126 1.89 8.57 11.08
C ARG A 126 2.02 7.37 10.12
N LEU A 127 0.97 6.57 10.04
CA LEU A 127 0.95 5.36 9.23
C LEU A 127 0.19 5.56 7.92
N ILE A 128 0.77 5.07 6.83
CA ILE A 128 0.10 4.91 5.54
C ILE A 128 -0.13 3.42 5.34
N GLY A 129 -1.38 3.01 5.22
CA GLY A 129 -1.77 1.65 4.87
C GLY A 129 -2.02 1.49 3.38
N ASP A 130 -2.42 0.28 3.02
CA ASP A 130 -2.76 -0.08 1.64
C ASP A 130 -4.05 -0.90 1.62
N VAL A 131 -4.96 -0.53 0.74
CA VAL A 131 -6.26 -1.19 0.56
C VAL A 131 -6.28 -1.77 -0.86
N PRO A 132 -6.07 -3.09 -1.02
CA PRO A 132 -6.23 -3.76 -2.30
C PRO A 132 -7.63 -3.48 -2.85
N ILE A 133 -7.75 -3.22 -4.15
CA ILE A 133 -9.10 -3.07 -4.72
C ILE A 133 -9.90 -4.37 -4.59
N TYR A 134 -9.28 -5.51 -4.85
CA TYR A 134 -9.94 -6.82 -4.79
C TYR A 134 -9.65 -7.57 -3.49
N VAL A 135 -10.34 -8.70 -3.30
CA VAL A 135 -10.16 -9.65 -2.18
C VAL A 135 -9.76 -11.03 -2.74
N SER A 136 -9.39 -11.97 -1.88
CA SER A 136 -9.17 -13.36 -2.30
C SER A 136 -10.49 -14.03 -2.68
N ASP A 137 -10.48 -14.88 -3.70
CA ASP A 137 -11.63 -15.67 -4.17
C ASP A 137 -12.05 -16.75 -3.16
N ASP A 138 -11.10 -17.25 -2.39
CA ASP A 138 -11.27 -18.22 -1.31
C ASP A 138 -11.29 -17.57 0.09
N GLY A 139 -11.48 -16.26 0.17
CA GLY A 139 -11.45 -15.51 1.43
C GLY A 139 -12.80 -15.43 2.14
N ALA A 140 -12.74 -15.04 3.42
CA ALA A 140 -13.90 -14.85 4.29
C ALA A 140 -14.96 -13.90 3.72
N ASP A 141 -14.54 -12.90 2.95
CA ASP A 141 -15.42 -11.89 2.36
C ASP A 141 -16.35 -12.51 1.29
N VAL A 142 -15.79 -13.36 0.42
CA VAL A 142 -16.56 -14.04 -0.63
C VAL A 142 -17.50 -15.09 -0.04
N GLU A 143 -17.03 -15.82 0.99
CA GLU A 143 -17.86 -16.79 1.70
C GLU A 143 -19.04 -16.12 2.42
N ALA A 144 -18.80 -14.98 3.08
CA ALA A 144 -19.81 -14.29 3.89
C ALA A 144 -20.82 -13.50 3.06
N TRP A 145 -20.41 -12.93 1.93
CA TRP A 145 -21.24 -12.05 1.10
C TRP A 145 -21.14 -12.41 -0.40
N PRO A 146 -21.42 -13.66 -0.81
CA PRO A 146 -21.24 -14.10 -2.20
C PRO A 146 -22.04 -13.26 -3.20
N GLU A 147 -23.18 -12.69 -2.79
CA GLU A 147 -24.03 -11.82 -3.62
C GLU A 147 -23.36 -10.49 -4.00
N LEU A 148 -22.29 -10.10 -3.31
CA LEU A 148 -21.53 -8.88 -3.63
C LEU A 148 -20.50 -9.09 -4.74
N PHE A 149 -20.33 -10.33 -5.19
CA PHE A 149 -19.32 -10.69 -6.20
C PHE A 149 -19.96 -11.24 -7.47
N ALA A 150 -19.39 -10.86 -8.60
CA ALA A 150 -19.82 -11.35 -9.91
C ALA A 150 -19.20 -12.72 -10.22
N HIS A 151 -19.89 -13.55 -10.98
CA HIS A 151 -19.45 -14.87 -11.39
C HIS A 151 -19.06 -14.92 -12.87
N GLY A 152 -18.20 -15.88 -13.23
CA GLY A 152 -17.81 -16.19 -14.61
C GLY A 152 -16.71 -15.30 -15.19
N GLU A 153 -16.32 -14.24 -14.50
CA GLU A 153 -15.21 -13.36 -14.86
C GLU A 153 -14.37 -13.05 -13.62
N VAL A 154 -13.05 -12.90 -13.82
CA VAL A 154 -12.09 -12.54 -12.77
C VAL A 154 -11.31 -11.27 -13.15
N ALA A 155 -10.69 -10.68 -12.16
CA ALA A 155 -9.88 -9.47 -12.32
C ALA A 155 -8.54 -9.74 -13.04
N GLY A 156 -8.09 -8.74 -13.77
CA GLY A 156 -6.78 -8.73 -14.40
C GLY A 156 -6.42 -7.37 -14.96
N ALA A 157 -5.34 -7.33 -15.73
CA ALA A 157 -4.92 -6.17 -16.51
C ALA A 157 -4.70 -6.59 -17.99
N PRO A 158 -5.02 -5.71 -18.96
CA PRO A 158 -4.85 -6.03 -20.37
C PRO A 158 -3.37 -6.16 -20.72
N PRO A 159 -3.04 -6.76 -21.89
CA PRO A 159 -1.69 -6.74 -22.44
C PRO A 159 -1.15 -5.31 -22.55
N ASP A 160 0.11 -5.15 -22.15
CA ASP A 160 0.85 -3.91 -22.25
C ASP A 160 2.30 -4.15 -22.71
N ARG A 161 3.16 -3.13 -22.61
CA ARG A 161 4.59 -3.23 -23.01
C ARG A 161 5.42 -4.12 -22.08
N LEU A 162 4.95 -4.34 -20.84
CA LEU A 162 5.64 -5.14 -19.83
C LEU A 162 5.14 -6.59 -19.83
N SER A 163 3.86 -6.80 -20.16
CA SER A 163 3.23 -8.12 -20.23
C SER A 163 2.40 -8.29 -21.51
N GLY A 164 2.93 -9.01 -22.49
CA GLY A 164 2.25 -9.27 -23.76
C GLY A 164 1.00 -10.14 -23.66
N PHE A 165 0.80 -10.82 -22.53
CA PHE A 165 -0.39 -11.64 -22.22
C PHE A 165 -1.33 -10.96 -21.23
N GLY A 166 -0.99 -9.76 -20.77
CA GLY A 166 -1.63 -9.10 -19.63
C GLY A 166 -1.30 -9.78 -18.30
N GLN A 167 -1.98 -9.37 -17.25
CA GLN A 167 -1.84 -9.96 -15.93
C GLN A 167 -3.18 -10.56 -15.51
N LEU A 168 -3.21 -11.87 -15.29
CA LEU A 168 -4.38 -12.56 -14.74
C LEU A 168 -4.22 -12.61 -13.21
N TRP A 169 -5.00 -11.80 -12.51
CA TRP A 169 -4.92 -11.74 -11.04
C TRP A 169 -5.78 -12.81 -10.38
N GLY A 170 -6.90 -13.20 -11.03
CA GLY A 170 -7.78 -14.26 -10.56
C GLY A 170 -8.72 -13.87 -9.42
N ASN A 171 -8.64 -12.65 -8.90
CA ASN A 171 -9.54 -12.15 -7.87
C ASN A 171 -10.98 -12.05 -8.40
N PRO A 172 -12.00 -12.25 -7.55
CA PRO A 172 -13.40 -12.05 -7.92
C PRO A 172 -13.68 -10.58 -8.25
N LEU A 173 -14.57 -10.36 -9.19
CA LEU A 173 -15.08 -9.03 -9.53
C LEU A 173 -16.26 -8.68 -8.64
N TYR A 174 -16.50 -7.39 -8.39
CA TYR A 174 -17.65 -6.93 -7.62
C TYR A 174 -18.93 -6.85 -8.48
N ASP A 175 -20.06 -7.27 -7.93
CA ASP A 175 -21.37 -6.88 -8.44
C ASP A 175 -21.70 -5.46 -7.91
N TRP A 176 -21.39 -4.48 -8.72
CA TRP A 176 -21.63 -3.07 -8.36
C TRP A 176 -23.10 -2.72 -8.23
N THR A 177 -24.02 -3.54 -8.78
CA THR A 177 -25.47 -3.37 -8.60
C THR A 177 -25.87 -3.80 -7.20
N ALA A 178 -25.40 -4.95 -6.75
CA ALA A 178 -25.62 -5.42 -5.38
C ALA A 178 -25.00 -4.47 -4.34
N HIS A 179 -23.76 -4.02 -4.57
CA HIS A 179 -23.13 -3.03 -3.70
C HIS A 179 -23.92 -1.72 -3.60
N ARG A 180 -24.44 -1.22 -4.71
CA ARG A 180 -25.29 -0.01 -4.73
C ARG A 180 -26.60 -0.24 -3.99
N ALA A 181 -27.22 -1.41 -4.14
CA ALA A 181 -28.48 -1.75 -3.46
C ALA A 181 -28.34 -1.75 -1.93
N THR A 182 -27.15 -2.11 -1.41
CA THR A 182 -26.85 -2.04 0.03
C THR A 182 -26.27 -0.68 0.47
N GLY A 183 -26.30 0.34 -0.39
CA GLY A 183 -25.69 1.65 -0.12
C GLY A 183 -24.17 1.59 0.04
N TYR A 184 -23.50 0.61 -0.55
CA TYR A 184 -22.06 0.36 -0.44
C TYR A 184 -21.60 0.01 0.98
N ARG A 185 -22.46 -0.59 1.80
CA ARG A 185 -22.20 -0.87 3.22
C ARG A 185 -20.87 -1.61 3.44
N TRP A 186 -20.58 -2.67 2.69
CA TRP A 186 -19.34 -3.43 2.80
C TRP A 186 -18.10 -2.55 2.60
N TRP A 187 -18.12 -1.66 1.60
CA TRP A 187 -17.03 -0.71 1.35
C TRP A 187 -16.91 0.34 2.45
N ILE A 188 -18.03 0.82 2.99
CA ILE A 188 -18.02 1.76 4.13
C ILE A 188 -17.33 1.11 5.33
N GLU A 189 -17.67 -0.14 5.65
CA GLU A 189 -17.04 -0.85 6.78
C GLU A 189 -15.57 -1.17 6.50
N ARG A 190 -15.20 -1.51 5.26
CA ARG A 190 -13.81 -1.70 4.87
C ARG A 190 -12.98 -0.42 5.03
N PHE A 191 -13.50 0.73 4.63
CA PHE A 191 -12.83 2.02 4.84
C PHE A 191 -12.78 2.41 6.32
N ARG A 192 -13.85 2.13 7.07
CA ARG A 192 -13.85 2.32 8.53
C ARG A 192 -12.70 1.54 9.15
N ARG A 193 -12.59 0.25 8.83
CA ARG A 193 -11.50 -0.59 9.33
C ARG A 193 -10.12 -0.09 8.94
N ALA A 194 -9.95 0.36 7.70
CA ALA A 194 -8.69 0.96 7.27
C ALA A 194 -8.32 2.22 8.08
N GLN A 195 -9.29 3.10 8.40
CA GLN A 195 -9.07 4.30 9.23
C GLN A 195 -8.77 3.97 10.69
N GLU A 196 -9.31 2.87 11.21
CA GLU A 196 -8.94 2.36 12.54
C GLU A 196 -7.48 1.93 12.59
N LEU A 197 -6.97 1.34 11.52
CA LEU A 197 -5.62 0.81 11.47
C LEU A 197 -4.57 1.86 11.11
N VAL A 198 -4.88 2.83 10.24
CA VAL A 198 -3.88 3.77 9.72
C VAL A 198 -4.41 5.21 9.64
N ASP A 199 -3.53 6.17 9.38
CA ASP A 199 -3.89 7.59 9.30
C ASP A 199 -4.17 8.05 7.85
N LEU A 200 -3.69 7.29 6.87
CA LEU A 200 -3.85 7.53 5.44
C LEU A 200 -3.80 6.18 4.72
N SER A 201 -4.64 5.95 3.73
CA SER A 201 -4.66 4.69 2.99
C SER A 201 -4.34 4.91 1.51
N ARG A 202 -3.41 4.15 0.95
CA ARG A 202 -3.28 4.01 -0.49
C ARG A 202 -4.40 3.05 -0.98
N ILE A 203 -5.18 3.46 -1.95
CA ILE A 203 -6.09 2.54 -2.64
C ILE A 203 -5.37 2.02 -3.87
N ASP A 204 -5.15 0.73 -3.86
CA ASP A 204 -4.56 -0.01 -4.98
C ASP A 204 -5.49 -0.01 -6.17
N HIS A 205 -4.91 0.07 -7.38
CA HIS A 205 -5.62 0.02 -8.65
C HIS A 205 -6.85 0.94 -8.74
N PHE A 206 -6.70 2.21 -8.32
CA PHE A 206 -7.79 3.20 -8.28
C PHE A 206 -8.58 3.30 -9.59
N ARG A 207 -7.93 3.07 -10.73
CA ARG A 207 -8.61 3.08 -12.02
C ARG A 207 -9.78 2.09 -12.13
N GLY A 208 -9.76 1.00 -11.36
CA GLY A 208 -10.81 -0.02 -11.31
C GLY A 208 -12.17 0.54 -10.90
N PHE A 209 -12.20 1.64 -10.14
CA PHE A 209 -13.45 2.33 -9.80
C PHE A 209 -14.06 3.09 -11.00
N VAL A 210 -13.30 3.36 -12.05
CA VAL A 210 -13.80 3.91 -13.32
C VAL A 210 -14.09 2.79 -14.31
N SER A 211 -13.08 1.95 -14.54
CA SER A 211 -13.20 0.78 -15.41
C SER A 211 -12.12 -0.24 -15.05
N TYR A 212 -12.50 -1.50 -15.04
CA TYR A 212 -11.65 -2.64 -14.72
C TYR A 212 -11.62 -3.64 -15.86
N TRP A 213 -10.56 -4.42 -15.94
CA TRP A 213 -10.37 -5.46 -16.95
C TRP A 213 -10.92 -6.77 -16.43
N ALA A 214 -12.03 -7.24 -17.03
CA ALA A 214 -12.70 -8.48 -16.69
C ALA A 214 -12.24 -9.57 -17.67
N VAL A 215 -11.79 -10.68 -17.15
CA VAL A 215 -11.29 -11.84 -17.91
C VAL A 215 -12.20 -13.03 -17.64
N PRO A 216 -12.71 -13.73 -18.68
CA PRO A 216 -13.44 -14.97 -18.46
C PRO A 216 -12.64 -15.95 -17.61
N GLU A 217 -13.27 -16.52 -16.58
CA GLU A 217 -12.64 -17.33 -15.54
C GLU A 217 -11.90 -18.56 -16.08
N GLN A 218 -12.38 -19.12 -17.20
CA GLN A 218 -11.71 -20.26 -17.88
C GLN A 218 -10.45 -19.88 -18.63
N ASN A 219 -10.13 -18.60 -18.80
CA ASN A 219 -8.95 -18.16 -19.55
C ASN A 219 -7.68 -18.31 -18.72
N LYS A 220 -6.61 -18.77 -19.35
CA LYS A 220 -5.28 -18.93 -18.71
C LYS A 220 -4.40 -17.68 -18.78
N THR A 221 -4.87 -16.64 -19.46
CA THR A 221 -4.18 -15.36 -19.59
C THR A 221 -5.18 -14.23 -19.66
N ALA A 222 -4.77 -13.02 -19.35
CA ALA A 222 -5.63 -11.84 -19.42
C ALA A 222 -5.74 -11.23 -20.83
N ARG A 223 -5.22 -11.89 -21.86
CA ARG A 223 -5.20 -11.36 -23.23
C ARG A 223 -6.59 -11.13 -23.83
N LEU A 224 -7.51 -12.00 -23.50
CA LEU A 224 -8.92 -11.95 -23.98
C LEU A 224 -9.82 -11.58 -22.79
N GLY A 225 -9.90 -10.30 -22.50
CA GLY A 225 -10.80 -9.73 -21.50
C GLY A 225 -11.60 -8.57 -22.10
N GLN A 226 -12.36 -7.90 -21.25
CA GLN A 226 -13.19 -6.77 -21.62
C GLN A 226 -13.16 -5.68 -20.55
N TRP A 227 -13.22 -4.43 -20.97
CA TRP A 227 -13.40 -3.30 -20.04
C TRP A 227 -14.83 -3.27 -19.53
N ARG A 228 -14.99 -3.37 -18.21
CA ARG A 228 -16.24 -3.19 -17.50
C ARG A 228 -16.23 -1.85 -16.76
N ARG A 229 -17.41 -1.24 -16.60
CA ARG A 229 -17.56 0.03 -15.90
C ARG A 229 -17.56 -0.17 -14.39
N GLY A 230 -16.78 0.62 -13.67
CA GLY A 230 -16.79 0.68 -12.22
C GLY A 230 -17.87 1.59 -11.63
N PRO A 231 -17.97 1.71 -10.30
CA PRO A 231 -19.00 2.49 -9.59
C PRO A 231 -18.82 4.01 -9.69
N GLY A 232 -17.66 4.48 -10.11
CA GLY A 232 -17.33 5.90 -10.18
C GLY A 232 -17.26 6.57 -8.82
N ALA A 233 -17.76 7.82 -8.73
CA ALA A 233 -17.72 8.62 -7.51
C ALA A 233 -18.74 8.17 -6.44
N ASP A 234 -19.76 7.39 -6.81
CA ASP A 234 -20.87 7.05 -5.92
C ASP A 234 -20.42 6.35 -4.63
N ILE A 235 -19.47 5.41 -4.77
CA ILE A 235 -18.92 4.67 -3.64
C ILE A 235 -18.15 5.61 -2.68
N PHE A 236 -17.29 6.48 -3.21
CA PHE A 236 -16.50 7.41 -2.39
C PHE A 236 -17.38 8.41 -1.67
N ARG A 237 -18.42 8.91 -2.34
CA ARG A 237 -19.42 9.79 -1.73
C ARG A 237 -20.23 9.08 -0.65
N ALA A 238 -20.51 7.77 -0.80
CA ALA A 238 -21.17 6.99 0.25
C ALA A 238 -20.26 6.83 1.47
N VAL A 239 -18.98 6.53 1.26
CA VAL A 239 -17.97 6.43 2.32
C VAL A 239 -17.80 7.78 3.04
N GLU A 240 -17.65 8.89 2.29
CA GLU A 240 -17.48 10.23 2.85
C GLU A 240 -18.69 10.67 3.69
N ARG A 241 -19.92 10.39 3.20
CA ARG A 241 -21.14 10.67 4.00
C ARG A 241 -21.21 9.87 5.30
N ALA A 242 -20.70 8.64 5.30
CA ALA A 242 -20.75 7.76 6.45
C ALA A 242 -19.62 8.00 7.47
N LEU A 243 -18.43 8.34 7.00
CA LEU A 243 -17.21 8.43 7.81
C LEU A 243 -16.68 9.86 7.98
N GLY A 244 -17.23 10.83 7.23
CA GLY A 244 -16.83 12.25 7.27
C GLY A 244 -15.64 12.56 6.38
N GLU A 245 -14.52 11.88 6.53
CA GLU A 245 -13.32 12.13 5.76
C GLU A 245 -12.92 10.91 4.90
N LEU A 246 -12.21 11.17 3.80
CA LEU A 246 -11.64 10.17 2.93
C LEU A 246 -10.11 10.36 2.84
N PRO A 247 -9.34 9.90 3.86
CA PRO A 247 -7.89 10.02 3.87
C PRO A 247 -7.26 8.96 2.97
N VAL A 248 -7.24 9.23 1.65
CA VAL A 248 -6.88 8.27 0.62
C VAL A 248 -5.90 8.86 -0.38
N ILE A 249 -4.90 8.06 -0.77
CA ILE A 249 -4.03 8.24 -1.94
C ILE A 249 -4.58 7.33 -3.05
N ALA A 250 -4.84 7.88 -4.21
CA ALA A 250 -5.25 7.10 -5.38
C ALA A 250 -4.02 6.55 -6.11
N GLU A 251 -3.89 5.22 -6.19
CA GLU A 251 -2.91 4.61 -7.08
C GLU A 251 -3.41 4.75 -8.52
N ASP A 252 -2.90 5.75 -9.20
CA ASP A 252 -3.22 6.10 -10.59
C ASP A 252 -2.02 5.83 -11.49
N LEU A 253 -1.52 4.59 -11.44
CA LEU A 253 -0.37 4.12 -12.21
C LEU A 253 -0.81 3.29 -13.44
N GLY A 254 0.09 3.13 -14.40
CA GLY A 254 -0.17 2.35 -15.62
C GLY A 254 -0.95 3.13 -16.69
N VAL A 255 -1.95 2.50 -17.31
CA VAL A 255 -2.76 3.13 -18.38
C VAL A 255 -3.85 3.99 -17.78
N ILE A 256 -3.59 5.27 -17.58
CA ILE A 256 -4.53 6.21 -16.97
C ILE A 256 -5.28 7.00 -18.04
N THR A 257 -6.60 6.90 -18.02
CA THR A 257 -7.49 7.64 -18.94
C THR A 257 -7.91 8.98 -18.33
N PRO A 258 -8.35 9.94 -19.16
CA PRO A 258 -8.89 11.21 -18.66
C PRO A 258 -10.06 11.04 -17.67
N ALA A 259 -10.82 9.93 -17.74
CA ALA A 259 -11.89 9.65 -16.82
C ALA A 259 -11.37 9.28 -15.40
N VAL A 260 -10.24 8.57 -15.32
CA VAL A 260 -9.58 8.25 -14.03
C VAL A 260 -9.04 9.54 -13.40
N THR A 261 -8.36 10.37 -14.19
CA THR A 261 -7.85 11.66 -13.73
C THR A 261 -8.98 12.57 -13.21
N ARG A 262 -10.10 12.66 -13.96
CA ARG A 262 -11.28 13.43 -13.52
C ARG A 262 -11.86 12.92 -12.21
N LEU A 263 -12.03 11.60 -12.04
CA LEU A 263 -12.56 11.03 -10.79
C LEU A 263 -11.65 11.36 -9.61
N ARG A 264 -10.34 11.16 -9.75
CA ARG A 264 -9.35 11.48 -8.71
C ARG A 264 -9.41 12.98 -8.34
N ASP A 265 -9.43 13.86 -9.35
CA ASP A 265 -9.41 15.32 -9.15
C ASP A 265 -10.75 15.82 -8.60
N GLU A 266 -11.91 15.26 -9.01
CA GLU A 266 -13.24 15.52 -8.44
C GLU A 266 -13.30 15.19 -6.95
N LEU A 267 -12.67 14.08 -6.54
CA LEU A 267 -12.60 13.67 -5.15
C LEU A 267 -11.49 14.38 -4.36
N GLY A 268 -10.69 15.23 -5.01
CA GLY A 268 -9.58 15.94 -4.37
C GLY A 268 -8.46 15.02 -3.87
N LEU A 269 -8.34 13.80 -4.42
CA LEU A 269 -7.37 12.82 -3.96
C LEU A 269 -5.97 13.07 -4.54
N PRO A 270 -4.90 12.90 -3.74
CA PRO A 270 -3.55 12.85 -4.27
C PRO A 270 -3.36 11.59 -5.12
N GLY A 271 -2.73 11.74 -6.28
CA GLY A 271 -2.26 10.64 -7.10
C GLY A 271 -0.80 10.27 -6.80
N MET A 272 -0.25 9.33 -7.56
CA MET A 272 1.11 8.83 -7.38
C MET A 272 2.03 9.22 -8.54
N ALA A 273 3.32 9.41 -8.26
CA ALA A 273 4.39 9.47 -9.24
C ALA A 273 5.53 8.55 -8.81
N VAL A 274 6.09 7.79 -9.75
CA VAL A 274 7.21 6.85 -9.49
C VAL A 274 8.41 7.25 -10.35
N LEU A 275 9.53 7.59 -9.73
CA LEU A 275 10.68 8.15 -10.43
C LEU A 275 11.36 7.16 -11.37
N HIS A 276 11.26 5.85 -11.14
CA HIS A 276 11.73 4.83 -12.10
C HIS A 276 11.07 5.00 -13.48
N TRP A 277 9.87 5.52 -13.54
CA TRP A 277 9.14 5.76 -14.79
C TRP A 277 9.29 7.18 -15.33
N ALA A 278 10.08 8.01 -14.65
CA ALA A 278 10.41 9.36 -15.11
C ALA A 278 11.34 9.37 -16.35
N THR A 279 11.91 8.22 -16.71
CA THR A 279 12.82 8.09 -17.83
C THR A 279 12.08 8.24 -19.17
N GLY A 280 12.72 8.95 -20.09
CA GLY A 280 12.17 9.17 -21.43
C GLY A 280 11.97 10.64 -21.76
N ARG A 281 11.73 10.91 -23.05
CA ARG A 281 11.63 12.28 -23.59
C ARG A 281 10.20 12.82 -23.67
N ALA A 282 9.20 12.03 -23.27
CA ALA A 282 7.81 12.50 -23.30
C ALA A 282 7.64 13.70 -22.37
N LEU A 283 7.29 14.84 -22.95
CA LEU A 283 7.11 16.11 -22.20
C LEU A 283 6.01 16.01 -21.16
N GLU A 284 4.99 15.19 -21.44
CA GLU A 284 3.80 15.00 -20.59
C GLU A 284 3.90 13.83 -19.62
N ASN A 285 5.09 13.19 -19.45
CA ASN A 285 5.24 12.09 -18.53
C ASN A 285 4.91 12.53 -17.09
N PRO A 286 3.83 12.01 -16.46
CA PRO A 286 3.39 12.44 -15.13
C PRO A 286 4.39 12.10 -14.02
N HIS A 287 5.31 11.16 -14.29
CA HIS A 287 6.34 10.74 -13.35
C HIS A 287 7.59 11.61 -13.41
N ALA A 288 7.71 12.47 -14.43
CA ALA A 288 8.86 13.38 -14.53
C ALA A 288 8.72 14.53 -13.52
N PRO A 289 9.79 14.88 -12.77
CA PRO A 289 9.74 15.88 -11.70
C PRO A 289 9.13 17.23 -12.11
N ARG A 290 9.35 17.64 -13.36
CA ARG A 290 8.78 18.89 -13.91
C ARG A 290 7.25 18.91 -14.01
N ASN A 291 6.63 17.70 -14.05
CA ASN A 291 5.18 17.53 -14.18
C ASN A 291 4.51 17.15 -12.85
N HIS A 292 5.27 17.01 -11.77
CA HIS A 292 4.70 16.71 -10.47
C HIS A 292 3.76 17.83 -10.01
N ARG A 293 2.69 17.45 -9.33
CA ARG A 293 1.70 18.36 -8.75
C ARG A 293 1.88 18.45 -7.25
N GLU A 294 1.34 19.48 -6.61
CA GLU A 294 1.36 19.60 -5.15
C GLU A 294 0.53 18.49 -4.50
N ASN A 295 -0.70 18.30 -4.96
CA ASN A 295 -1.56 17.20 -4.48
C ASN A 295 -1.14 15.86 -5.11
N GLN A 296 0.02 15.35 -4.72
CA GLN A 296 0.61 14.11 -5.23
C GLN A 296 1.58 13.51 -4.22
N VAL A 297 1.75 12.20 -4.29
CA VAL A 297 2.80 11.45 -3.58
C VAL A 297 3.84 10.98 -4.58
N VAL A 298 5.11 11.29 -4.34
CA VAL A 298 6.23 10.84 -5.17
C VAL A 298 6.98 9.71 -4.49
N TYR A 299 7.31 8.69 -5.26
CA TYR A 299 8.08 7.51 -4.85
C TYR A 299 9.36 7.42 -5.66
N THR A 300 10.46 6.94 -5.06
CA THR A 300 11.62 6.49 -5.83
C THR A 300 11.29 5.23 -6.60
N SER A 301 10.78 4.22 -5.91
CA SER A 301 10.32 2.92 -6.39
C SER A 301 9.11 2.46 -5.56
N THR A 302 8.46 1.36 -5.94
CA THR A 302 7.37 0.72 -5.20
C THR A 302 7.70 -0.74 -4.92
N HIS A 303 6.87 -1.43 -4.14
CA HIS A 303 7.00 -2.87 -3.91
C HIS A 303 6.94 -3.72 -5.20
N ASP A 304 6.30 -3.22 -6.26
CA ASP A 304 6.15 -3.90 -7.56
C ASP A 304 7.29 -3.61 -8.54
N THR A 305 8.11 -2.60 -8.27
CA THR A 305 9.25 -2.26 -9.11
C THR A 305 10.54 -2.88 -8.55
N ASP A 306 11.61 -2.85 -9.30
CA ASP A 306 12.93 -3.20 -8.78
C ASP A 306 13.38 -2.15 -7.74
N THR A 307 14.39 -2.46 -6.94
CA THR A 307 15.09 -1.45 -6.14
C THR A 307 15.73 -0.42 -7.06
N THR A 308 16.01 0.77 -6.54
CA THR A 308 16.67 1.82 -7.36
C THR A 308 18.03 1.39 -7.88
N VAL A 309 18.82 0.67 -7.11
CA VAL A 309 20.13 0.16 -7.55
C VAL A 309 19.95 -0.88 -8.66
N GLY A 310 19.05 -1.85 -8.48
CA GLY A 310 18.73 -2.87 -9.47
C GLY A 310 18.20 -2.26 -10.77
N TRP A 311 17.22 -1.37 -10.67
CA TRP A 311 16.68 -0.63 -11.80
C TRP A 311 17.76 0.13 -12.57
N PHE A 312 18.63 0.89 -11.85
CA PHE A 312 19.69 1.68 -12.48
C PHE A 312 20.75 0.80 -13.18
N ALA A 313 21.06 -0.36 -12.59
CA ALA A 313 21.96 -1.34 -13.21
C ALA A 313 21.39 -1.90 -14.53
N GLY A 314 20.07 -2.10 -14.60
CA GLY A 314 19.36 -2.57 -15.80
C GLY A 314 19.25 -1.53 -16.92
N LEU A 315 19.54 -0.25 -16.67
CA LEU A 315 19.50 0.79 -17.69
C LEU A 315 20.67 0.70 -18.66
N THR A 316 20.43 1.02 -19.92
CA THR A 316 21.52 1.25 -20.89
C THR A 316 22.35 2.47 -20.49
N LYS A 317 23.61 2.56 -20.94
CA LYS A 317 24.47 3.73 -20.69
C LYS A 317 23.76 5.05 -21.04
N ARG A 318 23.12 5.11 -22.22
CA ARG A 318 22.37 6.30 -22.66
C ARG A 318 21.22 6.68 -21.73
N GLN A 319 20.52 5.68 -21.19
CA GLN A 319 19.44 5.93 -20.23
C GLN A 319 20.00 6.43 -18.91
N ARG A 320 21.08 5.82 -18.39
CA ARG A 320 21.76 6.28 -17.17
C ARG A 320 22.24 7.71 -17.30
N ASP A 321 22.94 8.03 -18.39
CA ASP A 321 23.45 9.39 -18.67
C ASP A 321 22.27 10.40 -18.71
N ALA A 322 21.12 9.99 -19.27
CA ALA A 322 19.92 10.84 -19.36
C ALA A 322 19.24 11.09 -18.02
N THR A 323 19.48 10.29 -16.97
CA THR A 323 18.94 10.54 -15.62
C THR A 323 19.62 11.72 -14.93
N GLY A 324 20.87 12.00 -15.26
CA GLY A 324 21.72 12.97 -14.57
C GLY A 324 22.13 12.57 -13.14
N ILE A 325 21.89 11.30 -12.77
CA ILE A 325 22.15 10.77 -11.44
C ILE A 325 23.58 10.22 -11.34
N ASP A 326 24.24 10.45 -10.18
CA ASP A 326 25.55 9.87 -9.90
C ASP A 326 25.46 8.33 -9.88
N ALA A 327 26.19 7.68 -10.78
CA ALA A 327 26.18 6.22 -10.92
C ALA A 327 26.78 5.48 -9.69
N ARG A 328 27.50 6.15 -8.82
CA ARG A 328 28.07 5.56 -7.61
C ARG A 328 27.02 5.32 -6.52
N GLU A 329 26.04 6.22 -6.42
CA GLU A 329 24.96 6.16 -5.43
C GLU A 329 23.60 6.53 -6.06
N PRO A 330 23.10 5.75 -7.05
CA PRO A 330 21.91 6.13 -7.79
C PRO A 330 20.66 6.23 -6.90
N HIS A 331 20.60 5.44 -5.83
CA HIS A 331 19.54 5.47 -4.83
C HIS A 331 19.46 6.82 -4.12
N TRP A 332 20.59 7.37 -3.69
CA TRP A 332 20.61 8.70 -3.07
C TRP A 332 20.26 9.80 -4.05
N GLY A 333 20.68 9.68 -5.31
CA GLY A 333 20.29 10.62 -6.37
C GLY A 333 18.75 10.65 -6.56
N LEU A 334 18.09 9.50 -6.54
CA LEU A 334 16.62 9.44 -6.63
C LEU A 334 15.92 9.90 -5.35
N ILE A 335 16.47 9.59 -4.16
CA ILE A 335 15.93 10.08 -2.89
C ILE A 335 15.96 11.62 -2.86
N GLU A 336 17.08 12.24 -3.23
CA GLU A 336 17.20 13.70 -3.29
C GLU A 336 16.25 14.30 -4.32
N LEU A 337 16.07 13.65 -5.48
CA LEU A 337 15.14 14.07 -6.51
C LEU A 337 13.69 13.97 -6.03
N ALA A 338 13.31 12.89 -5.32
CA ALA A 338 12.00 12.74 -4.70
C ALA A 338 11.75 13.84 -3.65
N PHE A 339 12.75 14.13 -2.81
CA PHE A 339 12.60 15.11 -1.76
C PHE A 339 12.59 16.56 -2.29
N SER A 340 13.25 16.84 -3.41
CA SER A 340 13.16 18.14 -4.09
C SER A 340 11.87 18.35 -4.88
N SER A 341 11.11 17.28 -5.15
CA SER A 341 9.84 17.35 -5.89
C SER A 341 8.86 18.34 -5.24
N ARG A 342 8.01 18.97 -6.04
CA ARG A 342 6.90 19.80 -5.54
C ARG A 342 5.74 19.00 -4.93
N ALA A 343 5.68 17.68 -5.12
CA ALA A 343 4.67 16.81 -4.52
C ALA A 343 4.62 16.99 -2.99
N ALA A 344 3.44 16.99 -2.38
CA ALA A 344 3.29 17.20 -0.94
C ALA A 344 4.00 16.11 -0.13
N LEU A 345 3.86 14.85 -0.52
CA LEU A 345 4.48 13.74 0.18
C LEU A 345 5.51 13.05 -0.71
N ALA A 346 6.66 12.67 -0.13
CA ALA A 346 7.65 11.81 -0.75
C ALA A 346 7.85 10.55 0.09
N VAL A 347 7.77 9.37 -0.51
CA VAL A 347 7.96 8.09 0.17
C VAL A 347 9.07 7.32 -0.53
N VAL A 348 9.99 6.76 0.26
CA VAL A 348 11.13 5.99 -0.25
C VAL A 348 11.16 4.61 0.40
N PRO A 349 11.33 3.51 -0.35
CA PRO A 349 11.51 2.19 0.24
C PRO A 349 12.78 2.10 1.09
N ALA A 350 12.72 1.32 2.17
CA ALA A 350 13.88 1.07 3.02
C ALA A 350 15.05 0.45 2.23
N GLN A 351 14.75 -0.38 1.22
CA GLN A 351 15.75 -0.95 0.32
C GLN A 351 16.53 0.12 -0.45
N ASP A 352 15.82 1.18 -0.88
CA ASP A 352 16.46 2.31 -1.57
C ASP A 352 17.32 3.13 -0.60
N VAL A 353 16.88 3.32 0.65
CA VAL A 353 17.71 4.00 1.68
C VAL A 353 19.00 3.22 1.94
N LEU A 354 18.90 1.88 1.97
CA LEU A 354 20.04 0.99 2.20
C LEU A 354 20.93 0.79 0.95
N GLY A 355 20.46 1.18 -0.23
CA GLY A 355 21.21 0.98 -1.48
C GLY A 355 21.31 -0.48 -1.90
N LEU A 356 20.28 -1.29 -1.64
CA LEU A 356 20.26 -2.71 -1.97
C LEU A 356 19.93 -2.94 -3.45
N GLY A 357 20.46 -4.03 -4.00
CA GLY A 357 20.20 -4.46 -5.38
C GLY A 357 18.91 -5.24 -5.55
N SER A 358 18.72 -5.83 -6.73
CA SER A 358 17.49 -6.57 -7.11
C SER A 358 17.19 -7.79 -6.24
N GLU A 359 18.16 -8.27 -5.48
CA GLU A 359 17.98 -9.36 -4.50
C GLU A 359 17.04 -8.97 -3.34
N ALA A 360 16.92 -7.66 -3.07
CA ALA A 360 16.04 -7.12 -2.04
C ALA A 360 14.66 -6.68 -2.57
N ARG A 361 14.33 -6.97 -3.83
CA ARG A 361 13.04 -6.65 -4.42
C ARG A 361 11.91 -7.39 -3.71
N MET A 362 10.81 -6.68 -3.42
CA MET A 362 9.66 -7.23 -2.69
C MET A 362 8.78 -8.13 -3.55
N ASN A 363 8.40 -7.63 -4.73
CA ASN A 363 7.46 -8.31 -5.61
C ASN A 363 7.86 -8.22 -7.08
N ARG A 364 7.61 -9.29 -7.81
CA ARG A 364 7.69 -9.34 -9.29
C ARG A 364 6.31 -9.69 -9.80
N PRO A 365 5.50 -8.70 -10.23
CA PRO A 365 4.16 -8.94 -10.72
C PRO A 365 4.14 -10.00 -11.82
N GLY A 366 3.24 -10.99 -11.68
CA GLY A 366 3.11 -12.11 -12.63
C GLY A 366 4.04 -13.30 -12.38
N GLU A 367 4.93 -13.25 -11.38
CA GLU A 367 5.72 -14.40 -10.92
C GLU A 367 5.12 -15.00 -9.65
N ILE A 368 5.02 -16.33 -9.60
CA ILE A 368 4.57 -17.09 -8.43
C ILE A 368 5.81 -17.56 -7.66
N GLY A 369 5.87 -17.18 -6.38
CA GLY A 369 6.96 -17.55 -5.47
C GLY A 369 8.18 -16.62 -5.54
N GLY A 370 9.00 -16.65 -4.48
CA GLY A 370 10.18 -15.78 -4.33
C GLY A 370 9.87 -14.32 -4.00
N ASN A 371 8.59 -13.94 -3.98
CA ASN A 371 8.12 -12.61 -3.60
C ASN A 371 7.89 -12.52 -2.07
N TRP A 372 7.75 -11.30 -1.54
CA TRP A 372 7.35 -10.99 -0.16
C TRP A 372 8.29 -11.55 0.93
N SER A 373 9.48 -12.01 0.57
CA SER A 373 10.39 -12.74 1.45
C SER A 373 11.55 -11.91 1.98
N TRP A 374 11.80 -10.73 1.41
CA TRP A 374 12.89 -9.87 1.85
C TRP A 374 12.73 -9.43 3.31
N ARG A 375 13.83 -9.48 4.05
CA ARG A 375 13.93 -9.07 5.46
C ARG A 375 15.04 -8.07 5.64
N LEU A 376 14.78 -7.07 6.45
CA LEU A 376 15.76 -6.11 6.92
C LEU A 376 16.76 -6.80 7.87
N GLU A 377 18.04 -6.64 7.62
CA GLU A 377 19.05 -7.11 8.55
C GLU A 377 19.05 -6.25 9.83
N ARG A 378 19.19 -6.91 10.99
CA ARG A 378 19.21 -6.21 12.27
C ARG A 378 20.38 -5.23 12.32
N GLY A 379 20.10 -3.97 12.66
CA GLY A 379 21.08 -2.90 12.74
C GLY A 379 21.50 -2.30 11.38
N ALA A 380 20.94 -2.72 10.26
CA ALA A 380 21.25 -2.14 8.95
C ALA A 380 20.84 -0.66 8.84
N LEU A 381 19.75 -0.27 9.49
CA LEU A 381 19.31 1.14 9.58
C LEU A 381 20.12 1.87 10.67
N THR A 382 21.29 2.34 10.32
CA THR A 382 22.22 3.01 11.23
C THR A 382 21.82 4.46 11.51
N GLU A 383 22.36 5.04 12.60
CA GLU A 383 22.24 6.48 12.89
C GLU A 383 22.82 7.36 11.78
N ALA A 384 23.89 6.92 11.15
CA ALA A 384 24.51 7.65 10.02
C ALA A 384 23.54 7.73 8.81
N LEU A 385 22.81 6.64 8.52
CA LEU A 385 21.79 6.66 7.48
C LEU A 385 20.61 7.56 7.87
N ALA A 386 20.16 7.53 9.13
CA ALA A 386 19.13 8.43 9.62
C ALA A 386 19.54 9.89 9.47
N ALA A 387 20.77 10.25 9.88
CA ALA A 387 21.30 11.61 9.73
C ALA A 387 21.39 12.05 8.25
N ARG A 388 21.83 11.16 7.35
CA ARG A 388 21.89 11.44 5.91
C ARG A 388 20.51 11.67 5.32
N LEU A 389 19.53 10.82 5.66
CA LEU A 389 18.15 10.94 5.19
C LEU A 389 17.50 12.23 5.71
N ARG A 390 17.73 12.55 7.00
CA ARG A 390 17.28 13.81 7.60
C ARG A 390 17.86 15.02 6.87
N ALA A 391 19.16 15.02 6.57
CA ALA A 391 19.79 16.10 5.84
C ALA A 391 19.17 16.29 4.43
N ALA A 392 18.86 15.20 3.73
CA ALA A 392 18.17 15.26 2.45
C ALA A 392 16.74 15.81 2.61
N ALA A 393 16.01 15.38 3.65
CA ALA A 393 14.66 15.89 3.95
C ALA A 393 14.65 17.37 4.30
N ILE A 394 15.64 17.87 5.06
CA ILE A 394 15.79 19.30 5.36
C ILE A 394 16.02 20.10 4.07
N ARG A 395 16.92 19.67 3.18
CA ARG A 395 17.14 20.33 1.88
C ARG A 395 15.85 20.38 1.04
N GLY A 396 15.04 19.33 1.12
CA GLY A 396 13.75 19.25 0.44
C GLY A 396 12.59 19.96 1.17
N ALA A 397 12.82 20.59 2.33
CA ALA A 397 11.80 21.17 3.22
C ALA A 397 10.70 20.14 3.61
N ARG A 398 11.11 18.90 3.97
CA ARG A 398 10.21 17.77 4.29
C ARG A 398 10.45 17.16 5.67
N ALA A 399 11.50 17.57 6.38
CA ALA A 399 11.79 17.03 7.69
C ALA A 399 10.65 17.37 8.65
N GLY A 400 10.14 16.36 9.35
CA GLY A 400 9.22 16.53 10.46
C GLY A 400 9.86 17.38 11.57
N ALA A 401 9.06 18.17 12.28
CA ALA A 401 9.50 18.81 13.51
C ALA A 401 9.92 17.71 14.48
N ARG A 402 11.09 17.85 15.13
CA ARG A 402 11.34 17.10 16.36
C ARG A 402 10.26 17.51 17.36
N ALA A 403 9.60 16.56 17.97
CA ALA A 403 8.92 16.86 19.20
C ALA A 403 9.98 17.42 20.15
N ASP A 404 9.91 18.70 20.46
CA ASP A 404 10.74 19.27 21.53
C ASP A 404 10.39 18.50 22.80
N ARG A 405 11.32 17.66 23.24
CA ARG A 405 11.22 16.93 24.51
C ARG A 405 11.68 17.83 25.65
#